data_4c23050ce3fa9c3e539916eed70f702a
#
_entry.id   4c23050ce3fa9c3e539916eed70f702a
#
_cell.length_a   1.000
_cell.length_b   1.000
_cell.length_c   1.000
_cell.angle_alpha   90.00
_cell.angle_beta   90.00
_cell.angle_gamma   90.00
#
_symmetry.space_group_name_H-M   'P 1'
#
loop_
_entity.id
_entity.type
_entity.pdbx_description
1 polymer ?
#
loop_
_entity_poly.entity_id
_entity_poly.type
_entity_poly.pdbx_seq_one_letter_code
_entity_poly.pdbx_strand_id
1 'polypeptide(L)'
;MKKLIPLAIIAGIFLLLAGVYAAASANAQAQLLTGILNKMEKAHQDLTSLKAEMVLERTNTQIGVTDSEYGQLLYKPGTGRSKQKLRIDYTKPSKDILAVDGDNFVFYQPRINQAFKGLASKYSKGKQSGIAQFITIALDGSLKSASGKYNIGFVKDETVEGVMTSVLRLTPKSNDQFTSFDIWVNQQNGFPVRFSGTERNGDLTMVTLKNLQLNTNVPNNAFALDLPSGTKIVK
;
A
#
# COMPACT_ATOMS: atom_id res chain seq x y z
N MET A 1 -23.37 -58.52 29.64
CA MET A 1 -22.25 -57.71 30.11
C MET A 1 -22.01 -56.61 29.08
N LYS A 2 -22.49 -55.39 29.31
CA LYS A 2 -22.24 -54.26 28.40
C LYS A 2 -20.86 -53.66 28.76
N LYS A 3 -19.91 -53.73 27.82
CA LYS A 3 -18.58 -53.13 27.99
C LYS A 3 -18.74 -51.61 27.86
N LEU A 4 -18.60 -50.88 28.96
CA LEU A 4 -18.49 -49.41 28.98
C LEU A 4 -17.11 -49.04 28.37
N ILE A 5 -17.13 -48.43 27.18
CA ILE A 5 -15.92 -47.81 26.62
C ILE A 5 -15.60 -46.58 27.50
N PRO A 6 -14.41 -46.46 28.10
CA PRO A 6 -14.14 -45.37 29.01
C PRO A 6 -14.17 -44.04 28.27
N LEU A 7 -14.93 -43.11 28.81
CA LEU A 7 -15.18 -41.75 28.31
C LEU A 7 -13.85 -40.97 28.02
N ALA A 8 -12.77 -41.34 28.71
CA ALA A 8 -11.43 -40.78 28.53
C ALA A 8 -10.80 -41.04 27.15
N ILE A 9 -11.14 -42.18 26.50
CA ILE A 9 -10.60 -42.49 25.17
C ILE A 9 -11.26 -41.63 24.09
N ILE A 10 -12.54 -41.32 24.25
CA ILE A 10 -13.30 -40.48 23.31
C ILE A 10 -12.81 -39.02 23.40
N ALA A 11 -12.54 -38.49 24.61
CA ALA A 11 -12.02 -37.16 24.82
C ALA A 11 -10.60 -37.00 24.24
N GLY A 12 -9.75 -38.02 24.33
CA GLY A 12 -8.39 -37.99 23.73
C GLY A 12 -8.38 -37.93 22.20
N ILE A 13 -9.29 -38.65 21.55
CA ILE A 13 -9.45 -38.65 20.09
C ILE A 13 -9.94 -37.30 19.59
N PHE A 14 -10.86 -36.64 20.29
CA PHE A 14 -11.34 -35.29 19.93
C PHE A 14 -10.25 -34.22 20.03
N LEU A 15 -9.38 -34.28 21.05
CA LEU A 15 -8.25 -33.37 21.21
C LEU A 15 -7.19 -33.54 20.10
N LEU A 16 -6.89 -34.78 19.69
CA LEU A 16 -5.94 -35.06 18.60
C LEU A 16 -6.49 -34.60 17.24
N LEU A 17 -7.77 -34.80 16.96
CA LEU A 17 -8.40 -34.34 15.73
C LEU A 17 -8.45 -32.81 15.66
N ALA A 18 -8.76 -32.10 16.75
CA ALA A 18 -8.75 -30.65 16.78
C ALA A 18 -7.36 -30.05 16.50
N GLY A 19 -6.30 -30.68 17.00
CA GLY A 19 -4.91 -30.29 16.73
C GLY A 19 -4.52 -30.44 15.25
N VAL A 20 -4.96 -31.50 14.58
CA VAL A 20 -4.67 -31.74 13.16
C VAL A 20 -5.42 -30.75 12.27
N TYR A 21 -6.68 -30.40 12.57
CA TYR A 21 -7.44 -29.42 11.83
C TYR A 21 -6.86 -28.00 11.96
N ALA A 22 -6.39 -27.60 13.16
CA ALA A 22 -5.76 -26.31 13.38
C ALA A 22 -4.43 -26.17 12.62
N ALA A 23 -3.61 -27.22 12.59
CA ALA A 23 -2.35 -27.23 11.84
C ALA A 23 -2.57 -27.20 10.31
N ALA A 24 -3.57 -27.91 9.81
CA ALA A 24 -3.90 -27.91 8.39
C ALA A 24 -4.40 -26.54 7.90
N SER A 25 -5.21 -25.84 8.70
CA SER A 25 -5.71 -24.51 8.38
C SER A 25 -4.61 -23.43 8.40
N ALA A 26 -3.67 -23.51 9.36
CA ALA A 26 -2.52 -22.61 9.43
C ALA A 26 -1.59 -22.78 8.22
N ASN A 27 -1.34 -24.01 7.79
CA ASN A 27 -0.54 -24.29 6.61
C ASN A 27 -1.21 -23.78 5.32
N ALA A 28 -2.53 -23.94 5.18
CA ALA A 28 -3.28 -23.45 4.03
C ALA A 28 -3.22 -21.90 3.95
N GLN A 29 -3.38 -21.19 5.07
CA GLN A 29 -3.25 -19.73 5.11
C GLN A 29 -1.84 -19.26 4.77
N ALA A 30 -0.79 -19.94 5.25
CA ALA A 30 0.59 -19.61 4.93
C ALA A 30 0.89 -19.82 3.43
N GLN A 31 0.37 -20.89 2.83
CA GLN A 31 0.51 -21.14 1.39
C GLN A 31 -0.24 -20.11 0.55
N LEU A 32 -1.45 -19.72 0.95
CA LEU A 32 -2.24 -18.67 0.30
C LEU A 32 -1.48 -17.34 0.32
N LEU A 33 -1.02 -16.91 1.50
CA LEU A 33 -0.24 -15.69 1.66
C LEU A 33 1.02 -15.70 0.77
N THR A 34 1.77 -16.82 0.79
CA THR A 34 2.96 -17.00 -0.05
C THR A 34 2.62 -16.87 -1.54
N GLY A 35 1.50 -17.45 -1.98
CA GLY A 35 1.02 -17.35 -3.35
C GLY A 35 0.72 -15.91 -3.76
N ILE A 36 0.05 -15.14 -2.90
CA ILE A 36 -0.26 -13.72 -3.15
C ILE A 36 1.04 -12.91 -3.23
N LEU A 37 1.95 -13.07 -2.28
CA LEU A 37 3.22 -12.35 -2.26
C LEU A 37 4.10 -12.66 -3.48
N ASN A 38 4.13 -13.93 -3.93
CA ASN A 38 4.85 -14.32 -5.16
C ASN A 38 4.24 -13.66 -6.39
N LYS A 39 2.91 -13.58 -6.47
CA LYS A 39 2.21 -12.92 -7.58
C LYS A 39 2.52 -11.43 -7.61
N MET A 40 2.49 -10.75 -6.46
CA MET A 40 2.84 -9.33 -6.34
C MET A 40 4.29 -9.06 -6.78
N GLU A 41 5.23 -9.89 -6.31
CA GLU A 41 6.65 -9.77 -6.66
C GLU A 41 6.87 -9.93 -8.17
N LYS A 42 6.24 -10.94 -8.78
CA LYS A 42 6.32 -11.15 -10.23
C LYS A 42 5.73 -9.96 -10.99
N ALA A 43 4.54 -9.49 -10.60
CA ALA A 43 3.90 -8.34 -11.20
C ALA A 43 4.79 -7.08 -11.14
N HIS A 44 5.47 -6.88 -10.01
CA HIS A 44 6.41 -5.77 -9.86
C HIS A 44 7.67 -5.93 -10.73
N GLN A 45 8.24 -7.14 -10.82
CA GLN A 45 9.40 -7.41 -11.68
C GLN A 45 9.11 -7.13 -13.16
N ASP A 46 7.89 -7.40 -13.60
CA ASP A 46 7.43 -7.16 -14.98
C ASP A 46 6.96 -5.70 -15.21
N LEU A 47 6.93 -4.86 -14.15
CA LEU A 47 6.46 -3.48 -14.24
C LEU A 47 7.54 -2.55 -14.79
N THR A 48 7.21 -1.80 -15.85
CA THR A 48 8.06 -0.73 -16.38
C THR A 48 7.47 0.66 -16.08
N SER A 49 6.15 0.75 -15.95
CA SER A 49 5.44 1.98 -15.59
C SER A 49 4.02 1.66 -15.12
N LEU A 50 3.46 2.53 -14.32
CA LEU A 50 2.06 2.50 -13.91
C LEU A 50 1.48 3.91 -14.01
N LYS A 51 0.29 4.00 -14.61
CA LYS A 51 -0.55 5.20 -14.62
C LYS A 51 -1.92 4.82 -14.06
N ALA A 52 -2.47 5.68 -13.18
CA ALA A 52 -3.79 5.45 -12.61
C ALA A 52 -4.46 6.78 -12.24
N GLU A 53 -5.78 6.78 -12.20
CA GLU A 53 -6.55 7.75 -11.43
C GLU A 53 -6.45 7.41 -9.95
N MET A 54 -6.28 8.41 -9.09
CA MET A 54 -6.13 8.24 -7.66
C MET A 54 -7.23 8.97 -6.92
N VAL A 55 -7.82 8.28 -5.94
CA VAL A 55 -8.66 8.87 -4.91
C VAL A 55 -7.94 8.66 -3.58
N LEU A 56 -7.64 9.76 -2.90
CA LEU A 56 -7.06 9.77 -1.57
C LEU A 56 -8.09 10.27 -0.58
N GLU A 57 -8.40 9.48 0.43
CA GLU A 57 -9.34 9.80 1.49
C GLU A 57 -8.62 9.80 2.83
N ARG A 58 -8.87 10.85 3.62
CA ARG A 58 -8.40 10.93 5.01
C ARG A 58 -9.60 11.09 5.92
N THR A 59 -9.79 10.12 6.79
CA THR A 59 -10.87 10.12 7.76
C THR A 59 -10.33 10.43 9.14
N ASN A 60 -10.80 11.52 9.73
CA ASN A 60 -10.65 11.75 11.16
C ASN A 60 -11.77 10.97 11.86
N THR A 61 -11.42 9.89 12.53
CA THR A 61 -12.39 8.97 13.14
C THR A 61 -13.03 9.52 14.41
N GLN A 62 -12.39 10.50 15.06
CA GLN A 62 -12.90 11.12 16.29
C GLN A 62 -14.11 12.03 16.03
N ILE A 63 -14.11 12.71 14.87
CA ILE A 63 -15.20 13.63 14.48
C ILE A 63 -16.00 13.12 13.29
N GLY A 64 -15.64 11.95 12.72
CA GLY A 64 -16.36 11.31 11.62
C GLY A 64 -16.31 12.08 10.29
N VAL A 65 -15.29 12.92 10.07
CA VAL A 65 -15.11 13.72 8.84
C VAL A 65 -14.12 13.03 7.93
N THR A 66 -14.47 12.93 6.63
CA THR A 66 -13.58 12.44 5.57
C THR A 66 -13.33 13.52 4.54
N ASP A 67 -12.05 13.82 4.32
CA ASP A 67 -11.58 14.68 3.23
C ASP A 67 -11.14 13.79 2.06
N SER A 68 -11.52 14.19 0.84
CA SER A 68 -11.17 13.46 -0.38
C SER A 68 -10.38 14.34 -1.34
N GLU A 69 -9.28 13.79 -1.85
CA GLU A 69 -8.46 14.39 -2.90
C GLU A 69 -8.42 13.45 -4.12
N TYR A 70 -8.49 14.03 -5.30
CA TYR A 70 -8.48 13.30 -6.57
C TYR A 70 -7.27 13.70 -7.37
N GLY A 71 -6.70 12.78 -8.14
CA GLY A 71 -5.52 13.08 -8.93
C GLY A 71 -5.20 12.01 -9.97
N GLN A 72 -4.11 12.26 -10.70
CA GLN A 72 -3.48 11.31 -11.62
C GLN A 72 -2.15 10.89 -11.00
N LEU A 73 -1.90 9.59 -10.97
CA LEU A 73 -0.68 8.99 -10.45
C LEU A 73 0.13 8.40 -11.61
N LEU A 74 1.41 8.77 -11.67
CA LEU A 74 2.41 8.12 -12.51
C LEU A 74 3.48 7.49 -11.60
N TYR A 75 3.83 6.25 -11.87
CA TYR A 75 4.88 5.55 -11.15
C TYR A 75 5.80 4.80 -12.11
N LYS A 76 7.08 4.79 -11.79
CA LYS A 76 8.11 4.00 -12.47
C LYS A 76 8.98 3.33 -11.42
N PRO A 77 9.09 2.00 -11.42
CA PRO A 77 9.94 1.30 -10.45
C PRO A 77 11.40 1.64 -10.67
N GLY A 78 12.20 1.50 -9.61
CA GLY A 78 13.64 1.56 -9.71
C GLY A 78 14.18 0.29 -10.34
N THR A 79 15.15 0.41 -11.24
CA THR A 79 15.81 -0.73 -11.88
C THR A 79 17.32 -0.54 -11.89
N GLY A 80 18.07 -1.48 -11.34
CA GLY A 80 19.53 -1.39 -11.28
C GLY A 80 20.03 -0.13 -10.58
N ARG A 81 20.62 0.82 -11.33
CA ARG A 81 21.10 2.12 -10.81
C ARG A 81 20.03 3.20 -10.84
N SER A 82 18.91 2.98 -11.53
CA SER A 82 17.81 3.94 -11.62
C SER A 82 16.94 3.83 -10.38
N LYS A 83 16.71 4.94 -9.70
CA LYS A 83 15.79 5.02 -8.56
C LYS A 83 14.35 5.10 -9.04
N GLN A 84 13.42 4.71 -8.20
CA GLN A 84 11.99 4.83 -8.45
C GLN A 84 11.56 6.29 -8.65
N LYS A 85 10.52 6.50 -9.45
CA LYS A 85 9.91 7.80 -9.70
C LYS A 85 8.41 7.75 -9.45
N LEU A 86 7.89 8.80 -8.83
CA LEU A 86 6.47 8.98 -8.57
C LEU A 86 6.08 10.40 -8.90
N ARG A 87 4.93 10.58 -9.56
CA ARG A 87 4.29 11.88 -9.73
C ARG A 87 2.80 11.74 -9.44
N ILE A 88 2.28 12.71 -8.69
CA ILE A 88 0.85 12.87 -8.42
C ILE A 88 0.47 14.29 -8.81
N ASP A 89 -0.41 14.40 -9.80
CA ASP A 89 -1.04 15.65 -10.17
C ASP A 89 -2.45 15.66 -9.56
N TYR A 90 -2.63 16.38 -8.46
CA TYR A 90 -3.95 16.53 -7.83
C TYR A 90 -4.87 17.40 -8.73
N THR A 91 -6.13 17.00 -8.81
CA THR A 91 -7.13 17.69 -9.66
C THR A 91 -8.21 18.35 -8.85
N LYS A 92 -8.52 17.81 -7.66
CA LYS A 92 -9.51 18.32 -6.70
C LYS A 92 -9.10 17.96 -5.27
N PRO A 93 -9.39 18.80 -4.27
CA PRO A 93 -9.86 20.17 -4.37
C PRO A 93 -8.77 21.14 -4.83
N SER A 94 -7.50 20.79 -4.64
CA SER A 94 -6.34 21.58 -5.08
C SER A 94 -5.82 21.08 -6.44
N LYS A 95 -4.90 21.84 -7.03
CA LYS A 95 -4.12 21.44 -8.20
C LYS A 95 -2.64 21.27 -7.83
N ASP A 96 -2.39 20.80 -6.63
CA ASP A 96 -1.03 20.59 -6.14
C ASP A 96 -0.36 19.48 -6.92
N ILE A 97 0.97 19.49 -6.97
CA ILE A 97 1.76 18.48 -7.68
C ILE A 97 2.83 17.96 -6.74
N LEU A 98 2.88 16.65 -6.59
CA LEU A 98 3.97 15.94 -5.91
C LEU A 98 4.80 15.18 -6.94
N ALA A 99 6.10 15.42 -6.96
CA ALA A 99 7.05 14.67 -7.76
C ALA A 99 8.17 14.12 -6.86
N VAL A 100 8.46 12.82 -7.02
CA VAL A 100 9.56 12.12 -6.33
C VAL A 100 10.46 11.48 -7.37
N ASP A 101 11.77 11.73 -7.28
CA ASP A 101 12.80 11.07 -8.08
C ASP A 101 13.88 10.52 -7.15
N GLY A 102 13.77 9.23 -6.86
CA GLY A 102 14.56 8.57 -5.84
C GLY A 102 14.36 9.18 -4.46
N ASP A 103 15.43 9.77 -3.90
CA ASP A 103 15.38 10.38 -2.57
C ASP A 103 14.89 11.83 -2.59
N ASN A 104 14.81 12.45 -3.77
CA ASN A 104 14.39 13.84 -3.90
C ASN A 104 12.89 13.96 -4.09
N PHE A 105 12.28 14.95 -3.48
CA PHE A 105 10.89 15.30 -3.74
C PHE A 105 10.73 16.79 -3.99
N VAL A 106 9.69 17.11 -4.73
CA VAL A 106 9.17 18.46 -4.93
C VAL A 106 7.66 18.40 -4.72
N PHE A 107 7.14 19.22 -3.82
CA PHE A 107 5.70 19.42 -3.65
C PHE A 107 5.39 20.87 -4.02
N TYR A 108 4.64 21.07 -5.10
CA TYR A 108 4.30 22.40 -5.63
C TYR A 108 2.82 22.71 -5.39
N GLN A 109 2.57 23.90 -4.85
CA GLN A 109 1.25 24.44 -4.58
C GLN A 109 1.00 25.66 -5.50
N PRO A 110 0.36 25.47 -6.67
CA PRO A 110 0.17 26.53 -7.67
C PRO A 110 -0.60 27.73 -7.11
N ARG A 111 -1.60 27.49 -6.25
CA ARG A 111 -2.47 28.53 -5.69
C ARG A 111 -1.70 29.64 -4.96
N ILE A 112 -0.60 29.30 -4.32
CA ILE A 112 0.24 30.24 -3.55
C ILE A 112 1.63 30.40 -4.16
N ASN A 113 1.86 29.82 -5.36
CA ASN A 113 3.13 29.79 -6.07
C ASN A 113 4.31 29.41 -5.17
N GLN A 114 4.16 28.34 -4.38
CA GLN A 114 5.16 27.86 -3.44
C GLN A 114 5.52 26.39 -3.72
N ALA A 115 6.81 26.08 -3.58
CA ALA A 115 7.28 24.69 -3.68
C ALA A 115 8.14 24.32 -2.48
N PHE A 116 7.90 23.15 -1.93
CA PHE A 116 8.73 22.49 -0.94
C PHE A 116 9.67 21.53 -1.67
N LYS A 117 10.98 21.61 -1.40
CA LYS A 117 11.99 20.72 -1.97
C LYS A 117 12.82 20.10 -0.86
N GLY A 118 13.15 18.82 -0.99
CA GLY A 118 13.99 18.16 -0.01
C GLY A 118 14.24 16.70 -0.29
N LEU A 119 14.78 16.02 0.71
CA LEU A 119 14.94 14.57 0.68
C LEU A 119 13.68 13.91 1.25
N ALA A 120 13.13 12.94 0.52
CA ALA A 120 11.96 12.19 0.94
C ALA A 120 12.15 11.55 2.33
N SER A 121 13.36 11.08 2.66
CA SER A 121 13.72 10.53 3.96
C SER A 121 13.66 11.53 5.12
N LYS A 122 13.89 12.83 4.86
CA LYS A 122 13.81 13.89 5.86
C LYS A 122 12.39 14.44 6.02
N TYR A 123 11.60 14.33 4.97
CA TYR A 123 10.23 14.86 4.93
C TYR A 123 9.18 13.91 5.51
N SER A 124 9.59 12.69 5.89
CA SER A 124 8.71 11.62 6.42
C SER A 124 7.96 11.98 7.72
N LYS A 125 8.16 13.19 8.25
CA LYS A 125 7.46 13.72 9.44
C LYS A 125 6.26 14.62 9.12
N GLY A 126 5.96 14.92 7.83
CA GLY A 126 4.84 15.75 7.40
C GLY A 126 3.70 14.95 6.77
N LYS A 127 2.45 15.42 6.89
CA LYS A 127 1.24 14.73 6.37
C LYS A 127 1.33 14.30 4.89
N GLN A 128 2.06 15.03 4.05
CA GLN A 128 2.16 14.75 2.62
C GLN A 128 3.27 13.78 2.23
N SER A 129 4.32 13.70 3.02
CA SER A 129 5.39 12.73 2.81
C SER A 129 4.98 11.31 3.20
N GLY A 130 4.13 11.17 4.21
CA GLY A 130 3.55 9.89 4.60
C GLY A 130 2.83 9.21 3.44
N ILE A 131 2.12 9.98 2.60
CA ILE A 131 1.41 9.44 1.43
C ILE A 131 2.38 8.91 0.37
N ALA A 132 3.42 9.67 0.00
CA ALA A 132 4.39 9.22 -0.98
C ALA A 132 5.11 7.95 -0.52
N GLN A 133 5.50 7.90 0.76
CA GLN A 133 6.10 6.70 1.36
C GLN A 133 5.12 5.53 1.37
N PHE A 134 3.87 5.77 1.72
CA PHE A 134 2.81 4.79 1.76
C PHE A 134 2.52 4.20 0.37
N ILE A 135 2.36 5.06 -0.65
CA ILE A 135 2.19 4.65 -2.05
C ILE A 135 3.41 3.84 -2.52
N THR A 136 4.61 4.30 -2.18
CA THR A 136 5.84 3.59 -2.52
C THR A 136 5.89 2.19 -1.93
N ILE A 137 5.62 2.03 -0.62
CA ILE A 137 5.58 0.71 0.03
C ILE A 137 4.57 -0.21 -0.66
N ALA A 138 3.38 0.31 -0.99
CA ALA A 138 2.33 -0.47 -1.62
C ALA A 138 2.69 -0.89 -3.06
N LEU A 139 3.37 -0.03 -3.82
CA LEU A 139 3.75 -0.27 -5.22
C LEU A 139 5.10 -0.96 -5.39
N ASP A 140 5.95 -0.97 -4.36
CA ASP A 140 7.30 -1.55 -4.42
C ASP A 140 7.31 -3.09 -4.61
N GLY A 141 6.16 -3.75 -4.51
CA GLY A 141 5.99 -5.19 -4.79
C GLY A 141 6.88 -6.12 -3.94
N SER A 142 7.87 -5.56 -3.24
CA SER A 142 8.82 -6.32 -2.44
C SER A 142 8.33 -6.51 -0.99
N LEU A 143 7.02 -6.80 -0.81
CA LEU A 143 6.47 -7.05 0.53
C LEU A 143 7.17 -8.20 1.25
N LYS A 144 7.78 -9.14 0.54
CA LYS A 144 8.62 -10.16 1.15
C LYS A 144 9.81 -9.54 1.90
N SER A 145 10.47 -8.54 1.32
CA SER A 145 11.56 -7.81 2.00
C SER A 145 11.06 -6.99 3.18
N ALA A 146 9.80 -6.57 3.13
CA ALA A 146 9.16 -5.86 4.23
C ALA A 146 8.89 -6.76 5.46
N SER A 147 8.96 -8.09 5.33
CA SER A 147 8.76 -9.04 6.44
C SER A 147 9.75 -8.85 7.62
N GLY A 148 10.89 -8.22 7.37
CA GLY A 148 11.81 -7.78 8.43
C GLY A 148 11.22 -6.72 9.34
N LYS A 149 10.37 -5.82 8.81
CA LYS A 149 9.78 -4.67 9.51
C LYS A 149 8.32 -4.87 9.89
N TYR A 150 7.60 -5.74 9.17
CA TYR A 150 6.16 -5.96 9.36
C TYR A 150 5.84 -7.44 9.54
N ASN A 151 4.81 -7.72 10.34
CA ASN A 151 4.10 -8.99 10.30
C ASN A 151 3.06 -8.88 9.18
N ILE A 152 3.08 -9.80 8.23
CA ILE A 152 2.18 -9.79 7.07
C ILE A 152 1.21 -10.95 7.20
N GLY A 153 -0.08 -10.68 7.07
CA GLY A 153 -1.14 -11.69 7.13
C GLY A 153 -2.20 -11.48 6.06
N PHE A 154 -2.80 -12.58 5.60
CA PHE A 154 -4.03 -12.54 4.80
C PHE A 154 -5.22 -12.26 5.73
N VAL A 155 -6.12 -11.36 5.32
CA VAL A 155 -7.32 -10.99 6.09
C VAL A 155 -8.56 -11.61 5.49
N LYS A 156 -8.83 -11.32 4.22
CA LYS A 156 -10.04 -11.75 3.49
C LYS A 156 -9.90 -11.50 2.00
N ASP A 157 -10.81 -12.08 1.22
CA ASP A 157 -11.07 -11.62 -0.14
C ASP A 157 -12.20 -10.59 -0.14
N GLU A 158 -12.11 -9.60 -1.04
CA GLU A 158 -13.09 -8.51 -1.14
C GLU A 158 -13.11 -7.95 -2.56
N THR A 159 -14.29 -7.56 -3.04
CA THR A 159 -14.43 -6.89 -4.34
C THR A 159 -14.31 -5.38 -4.16
N VAL A 160 -13.37 -4.75 -4.86
CA VAL A 160 -13.12 -3.30 -4.86
C VAL A 160 -13.31 -2.78 -6.28
N GLU A 161 -14.24 -1.84 -6.48
CA GLU A 161 -14.52 -1.25 -7.81
C GLU A 161 -14.71 -2.33 -8.91
N GLY A 162 -15.40 -3.43 -8.60
CA GLY A 162 -15.62 -4.55 -9.51
C GLY A 162 -14.44 -5.50 -9.67
N VAL A 163 -13.31 -5.28 -9.00
CA VAL A 163 -12.11 -6.12 -9.05
C VAL A 163 -12.07 -7.03 -7.83
N MET A 164 -11.95 -8.35 -8.03
CA MET A 164 -11.72 -9.31 -6.95
C MET A 164 -10.30 -9.13 -6.40
N THR A 165 -10.20 -8.93 -5.10
CA THR A 165 -8.94 -8.66 -4.41
C THR A 165 -8.73 -9.57 -3.20
N SER A 166 -7.46 -9.81 -2.88
CA SER A 166 -7.05 -10.39 -1.58
C SER A 166 -6.49 -9.28 -0.69
N VAL A 167 -7.01 -9.16 0.51
CA VAL A 167 -6.60 -8.14 1.48
C VAL A 167 -5.48 -8.68 2.34
N LEU A 168 -4.33 -8.00 2.30
CA LEU A 168 -3.18 -8.27 3.16
C LEU A 168 -3.06 -7.17 4.22
N ARG A 169 -2.85 -7.56 5.47
CA ARG A 169 -2.52 -6.64 6.57
C ARG A 169 -1.06 -6.71 6.94
N LEU A 170 -0.42 -5.55 7.02
CA LEU A 170 0.94 -5.36 7.50
C LEU A 170 0.88 -4.66 8.86
N THR A 171 1.38 -5.32 9.90
CA THR A 171 1.48 -4.75 11.25
C THR A 171 2.94 -4.46 11.55
N PRO A 172 3.33 -3.20 11.83
CA PRO A 172 4.70 -2.86 12.17
C PRO A 172 5.21 -3.64 13.39
N LYS A 173 6.46 -4.15 13.33
CA LYS A 173 7.12 -4.83 14.46
C LYS A 173 7.73 -3.86 15.47
N SER A 174 7.93 -2.62 15.08
CA SER A 174 8.48 -1.55 15.91
C SER A 174 7.51 -0.38 16.00
N ASN A 175 7.87 0.63 16.80
CA ASN A 175 7.07 1.83 16.97
C ASN A 175 7.04 2.63 15.65
N ASP A 176 5.86 2.73 15.02
CA ASP A 176 5.61 3.43 13.78
C ASP A 176 4.49 4.46 13.99
N GLN A 177 4.34 5.42 13.09
CA GLN A 177 3.21 6.36 13.05
C GLN A 177 1.89 5.60 12.81
N PHE A 178 1.93 4.54 12.00
CA PHE A 178 0.79 3.68 11.70
C PHE A 178 0.77 2.45 12.58
N THR A 179 -0.42 2.01 12.97
CA THR A 179 -0.66 0.75 13.69
C THR A 179 -0.82 -0.43 12.74
N SER A 180 -1.33 -0.17 11.52
CA SER A 180 -1.46 -1.17 10.47
C SER A 180 -1.55 -0.53 9.09
N PHE A 181 -1.20 -1.33 8.07
CA PHE A 181 -1.48 -1.03 6.68
C PHE A 181 -2.27 -2.19 6.09
N ASP A 182 -3.30 -1.89 5.30
CA ASP A 182 -4.03 -2.89 4.52
C ASP A 182 -3.82 -2.64 3.03
N ILE A 183 -3.61 -3.72 2.27
CA ILE A 183 -3.36 -3.67 0.83
C ILE A 183 -4.32 -4.62 0.13
N TRP A 184 -5.12 -4.11 -0.79
CA TRP A 184 -6.04 -4.87 -1.65
C TRP A 184 -5.34 -5.23 -2.95
N VAL A 185 -4.96 -6.48 -3.08
CA VAL A 185 -4.19 -7.01 -4.21
C VAL A 185 -5.15 -7.63 -5.21
N ASN A 186 -5.15 -7.14 -6.45
CA ASN A 186 -5.93 -7.72 -7.54
C ASN A 186 -5.51 -9.19 -7.78
N GLN A 187 -6.46 -10.11 -7.66
CA GLN A 187 -6.21 -11.54 -7.79
C GLN A 187 -5.77 -11.96 -9.19
N GLN A 188 -6.11 -11.20 -10.24
CA GLN A 188 -5.75 -11.53 -11.60
C GLN A 188 -4.30 -11.16 -11.92
N ASN A 189 -3.88 -9.91 -11.60
CA ASN A 189 -2.60 -9.37 -12.05
C ASN A 189 -1.58 -9.09 -10.93
N GLY A 190 -1.96 -9.24 -9.65
CA GLY A 190 -1.06 -9.05 -8.52
C GLY A 190 -0.76 -7.60 -8.15
N PHE A 191 -1.36 -6.61 -8.83
CA PHE A 191 -1.18 -5.21 -8.49
C PHE A 191 -2.14 -4.75 -7.40
N PRO A 192 -1.71 -3.87 -6.48
CA PRO A 192 -2.61 -3.25 -5.54
C PRO A 192 -3.56 -2.27 -6.25
N VAL A 193 -4.85 -2.34 -5.89
CA VAL A 193 -5.90 -1.41 -6.36
C VAL A 193 -6.36 -0.48 -5.27
N ARG A 194 -6.10 -0.82 -4.00
CA ARG A 194 -6.37 0.01 -2.84
C ARG A 194 -5.35 -0.30 -1.76
N PHE A 195 -5.04 0.71 -0.96
CA PHE A 195 -4.24 0.55 0.24
C PHE A 195 -4.68 1.57 1.29
N SER A 196 -4.59 1.19 2.57
CA SER A 196 -4.93 2.07 3.69
C SER A 196 -3.90 1.97 4.79
N GLY A 197 -3.77 3.04 5.56
CA GLY A 197 -2.97 3.09 6.78
C GLY A 197 -3.81 3.62 7.93
N THR A 198 -3.81 2.90 9.06
CA THR A 198 -4.46 3.33 10.30
C THR A 198 -3.41 3.95 11.21
N GLU A 199 -3.60 5.21 11.59
CA GLU A 199 -2.72 5.91 12.52
C GLU A 199 -3.00 5.52 13.98
N ARG A 200 -2.10 5.89 14.90
CA ARG A 200 -2.26 5.58 16.34
C ARG A 200 -3.46 6.25 16.99
N ASN A 201 -3.86 7.42 16.51
CA ASN A 201 -5.07 8.11 16.96
C ASN A 201 -6.36 7.54 16.37
N GLY A 202 -6.23 6.49 15.53
CA GLY A 202 -7.33 5.85 14.83
C GLY A 202 -7.68 6.48 13.48
N ASP A 203 -7.06 7.60 13.10
CA ASP A 203 -7.31 8.22 11.80
C ASP A 203 -6.89 7.28 10.66
N LEU A 204 -7.64 7.33 9.57
CA LEU A 204 -7.47 6.44 8.43
C LEU A 204 -7.09 7.26 7.19
N THR A 205 -6.00 6.85 6.54
CA THR A 205 -5.67 7.30 5.19
C THR A 205 -5.89 6.14 4.22
N MET A 206 -6.67 6.37 3.17
CA MET A 206 -6.98 5.37 2.14
C MET A 206 -6.64 5.93 0.76
N VAL A 207 -6.01 5.11 -0.07
CA VAL A 207 -5.78 5.42 -1.49
C VAL A 207 -6.41 4.33 -2.34
N THR A 208 -7.26 4.72 -3.27
CA THR A 208 -7.84 3.83 -4.28
C THR A 208 -7.32 4.22 -5.66
N LEU A 209 -6.82 3.24 -6.39
CA LEU A 209 -6.33 3.39 -7.76
C LEU A 209 -7.39 2.84 -8.72
N LYS A 210 -7.79 3.68 -9.69
CA LYS A 210 -8.77 3.34 -10.72
C LYS A 210 -8.11 3.43 -12.10
N ASN A 211 -8.67 2.72 -13.06
CA ASN A 211 -8.23 2.77 -14.47
C ASN A 211 -6.72 2.52 -14.63
N LEU A 212 -6.21 1.48 -13.93
CA LEU A 212 -4.80 1.12 -13.95
C LEU A 212 -4.35 0.79 -15.39
N GLN A 213 -3.33 1.50 -15.84
CA GLN A 213 -2.62 1.25 -17.09
C GLN A 213 -1.18 0.86 -16.75
N LEU A 214 -0.84 -0.39 -17.05
CA LEU A 214 0.47 -0.95 -16.77
C LEU A 214 1.32 -0.95 -18.03
N ASN A 215 2.63 -0.71 -17.86
CA ASN A 215 3.62 -0.83 -18.93
C ASN A 215 3.33 0.07 -20.16
N THR A 216 2.71 1.22 -19.91
CA THR A 216 2.51 2.25 -20.95
C THR A 216 3.80 3.04 -21.16
N ASN A 217 3.97 3.60 -22.36
CA ASN A 217 5.14 4.43 -22.61
C ASN A 217 5.05 5.76 -21.84
N VAL A 218 5.74 5.84 -20.69
CA VAL A 218 5.84 7.05 -19.86
C VAL A 218 7.27 7.60 -20.02
N PRO A 219 7.46 8.76 -20.67
CA PRO A 219 8.77 9.34 -20.86
C PRO A 219 9.36 9.80 -19.51
N ASN A 220 10.68 9.78 -19.38
CA ASN A 220 11.35 10.12 -18.11
C ASN A 220 11.10 11.56 -17.65
N ASN A 221 10.93 12.49 -18.59
CA ASN A 221 10.60 13.89 -18.28
C ASN A 221 9.18 14.09 -17.75
N ALA A 222 8.27 13.10 -17.89
CA ALA A 222 6.94 13.17 -17.29
C ALA A 222 6.98 13.27 -15.74
N PHE A 223 8.08 12.85 -15.13
CA PHE A 223 8.30 12.93 -13.68
C PHE A 223 9.00 14.22 -13.25
N ALA A 224 9.55 14.98 -14.20
CA ALA A 224 10.14 16.28 -13.90
C ALA A 224 9.05 17.32 -13.61
N LEU A 225 9.37 18.26 -12.75
CA LEU A 225 8.50 19.37 -12.41
C LEU A 225 9.24 20.68 -12.64
N ASP A 226 8.94 21.31 -13.77
CA ASP A 226 9.43 22.65 -14.08
C ASP A 226 8.57 23.67 -13.31
N LEU A 227 9.18 24.36 -12.35
CA LEU A 227 8.49 25.35 -11.54
C LEU A 227 8.41 26.68 -12.30
N PRO A 228 7.27 27.37 -12.26
CA PRO A 228 7.16 28.73 -12.84
C PRO A 228 8.19 29.70 -12.24
N SER A 229 8.55 30.72 -13.02
CA SER A 229 9.41 31.79 -12.51
C SER A 229 8.75 32.50 -11.31
N GLY A 230 9.58 32.89 -10.32
CA GLY A 230 9.06 33.51 -9.09
C GLY A 230 8.44 32.54 -8.09
N THR A 231 8.52 31.21 -8.31
CA THR A 231 8.07 30.24 -7.31
C THR A 231 8.91 30.35 -6.03
N LYS A 232 8.24 30.56 -4.89
CA LYS A 232 8.90 30.57 -3.57
C LYS A 232 9.31 29.16 -3.18
N ILE A 233 10.62 28.96 -3.03
CA ILE A 233 11.17 27.65 -2.62
C ILE A 233 11.32 27.63 -1.10
N VAL A 234 10.73 26.62 -0.46
CA VAL A 234 10.89 26.28 0.96
C VAL A 234 11.72 25.00 1.06
N LYS A 235 12.72 25.00 1.91
CA LYS A 235 13.63 23.85 2.15
C LYS A 235 13.32 23.20 3.48
#